data_f24670fbea6ac71e0ea1b726ac4c699b
#
_entry.id   f24670fbea6ac71e0ea1b726ac4c699b
#
_cell.length_a   1.000
_cell.length_b   1.000
_cell.length_c   1.000
_cell.angle_alpha   90.00
_cell.angle_beta   90.00
_cell.angle_gamma   90.00
#
_symmetry.space_group_name_H-M   'P 1'
#
loop_
_entity.id
_entity.type
_entity.pdbx_description
1 polymer ?
#
loop_
_entity_poly.entity_id
_entity_poly.type
_entity_poly.pdbx_seq_one_letter_code
_entity_poly.pdbx_strand_id
1 'polypeptide(L)'
;MTDKFVFNQNGDAVFKELDKKYNKHKKGYVILGPMAIGKTHWMDSQKPKKGKVDWLDQDEYLLKIGAINWDVWKNPRPNSTNYKLQYMRADYGTTLAKSLGYRMIGSNFLNLVPDAIVIIPEDLHQIYMGKRNKSKKFRDNIGRVKNMLEIIAKNNKVPVFPSVEEAVNFLEKKK
;
A
#
# COMPACT_ATOMS: atom_id res chain seq x y z
N MET A 1 -24.61 -7.15 -3.18
CA MET A 1 -23.67 -7.96 -4.02
C MET A 1 -22.20 -7.57 -3.84
N THR A 2 -21.93 -6.59 -3.01
CA THR A 2 -20.59 -6.02 -2.77
C THR A 2 -19.77 -6.79 -1.75
N ASP A 3 -20.39 -7.45 -0.78
CA ASP A 3 -19.68 -7.98 0.39
C ASP A 3 -19.02 -9.34 0.19
N LYS A 4 -19.44 -10.09 -0.82
CA LYS A 4 -18.87 -11.42 -1.11
C LYS A 4 -17.45 -11.38 -1.70
N PHE A 5 -16.97 -10.22 -2.12
CA PHE A 5 -15.70 -10.12 -2.84
C PHE A 5 -14.53 -9.64 -2.00
N VAL A 6 -14.81 -9.05 -0.86
CA VAL A 6 -13.77 -8.44 -0.03
C VAL A 6 -13.39 -9.31 1.14
N PHE A 7 -14.30 -10.18 1.55
CA PHE A 7 -14.06 -11.09 2.66
C PHE A 7 -14.04 -12.53 2.17
N ASN A 8 -12.91 -13.18 2.34
CA ASN A 8 -12.92 -14.61 2.54
C ASN A 8 -13.96 -14.92 3.62
N GLN A 9 -14.63 -16.07 3.52
CA GLN A 9 -15.49 -16.59 4.58
C GLN A 9 -14.80 -16.64 5.97
N ASN A 10 -13.49 -16.37 6.00
CA ASN A 10 -12.60 -16.33 7.16
C ASN A 10 -12.06 -14.93 7.49
N GLY A 11 -12.78 -13.85 7.17
CA GLY A 11 -12.31 -12.48 7.43
C GLY A 11 -11.84 -12.26 8.88
N ASP A 12 -12.56 -12.80 9.87
CA ASP A 12 -12.15 -12.77 11.27
C ASP A 12 -10.84 -13.53 11.54
N ALA A 13 -10.62 -14.65 10.86
CA ALA A 13 -9.38 -15.41 11.00
C ALA A 13 -8.18 -14.64 10.43
N VAL A 14 -8.37 -13.92 9.30
CA VAL A 14 -7.32 -13.07 8.72
C VAL A 14 -6.91 -11.97 9.71
N PHE A 15 -7.85 -11.26 10.31
CA PHE A 15 -7.54 -10.24 11.30
C PHE A 15 -6.87 -10.81 12.54
N LYS A 16 -7.29 -11.95 13.05
CA LYS A 16 -6.63 -12.65 14.18
C LYS A 16 -5.19 -13.03 13.85
N GLU A 17 -4.92 -13.45 12.62
CA GLU A 17 -3.55 -13.72 12.18
C GLU A 17 -2.70 -12.44 12.08
N LEU A 18 -3.29 -11.36 11.58
CA LEU A 18 -2.62 -10.06 11.53
C LEU A 18 -2.36 -9.51 12.93
N ASP A 19 -3.30 -9.70 13.87
CA ASP A 19 -3.13 -9.31 15.28
C ASP A 19 -1.96 -10.03 15.97
N LYS A 20 -1.54 -11.18 15.47
CA LYS A 20 -0.32 -11.85 15.94
C LYS A 20 0.96 -11.23 15.44
N LYS A 21 0.94 -10.60 14.27
CA LYS A 21 2.11 -10.03 13.59
C LYS A 21 2.20 -8.52 13.71
N TYR A 22 1.08 -7.83 13.67
CA TYR A 22 0.99 -6.37 13.62
C TYR A 22 0.24 -5.80 14.81
N ASN A 23 0.63 -4.60 15.24
CA ASN A 23 -0.05 -3.89 16.29
C ASN A 23 -1.28 -3.14 15.76
N LYS A 24 -2.37 -3.17 16.52
CA LYS A 24 -3.50 -2.26 16.32
C LYS A 24 -3.28 -0.97 17.07
N HIS A 25 -3.66 0.13 16.45
CA HIS A 25 -3.57 1.47 17.00
C HIS A 25 -4.96 2.09 17.14
N LYS A 26 -5.08 3.15 17.95
CA LYS A 26 -6.35 3.91 18.05
C LYS A 26 -6.75 4.52 16.72
N LYS A 27 -5.76 4.89 15.91
CA LYS A 27 -5.94 5.47 14.58
C LYS A 27 -5.05 4.75 13.59
N GLY A 28 -5.68 4.15 12.58
CA GLY A 28 -4.97 3.59 11.44
C GLY A 28 -4.53 4.68 10.47
N TYR A 29 -3.47 4.39 9.72
CA TYR A 29 -2.94 5.28 8.69
C TYR A 29 -2.65 4.50 7.40
N VAL A 30 -2.71 5.21 6.28
CA VAL A 30 -2.31 4.68 4.96
C VAL A 30 -1.29 5.61 4.35
N ILE A 31 -0.14 5.05 4.00
CA ILE A 31 0.89 5.69 3.18
C ILE A 31 0.86 5.03 1.80
N LEU A 32 0.74 5.82 0.75
CA LEU A 32 0.86 5.34 -0.62
C LEU A 32 2.11 5.94 -1.29
N GLY A 33 2.70 5.14 -2.17
CA GLY A 33 3.78 5.57 -3.04
C GLY A 33 3.84 4.70 -4.29
N PRO A 34 4.53 5.10 -5.34
CA PRO A 34 4.81 4.22 -6.47
C PRO A 34 5.61 3.01 -6.02
N MET A 35 5.70 2.00 -6.87
CA MET A 35 6.56 0.85 -6.59
C MET A 35 8.03 1.29 -6.47
N ALA A 36 8.83 0.49 -5.77
CA ALA A 36 10.27 0.74 -5.58
C ALA A 36 10.63 2.01 -4.76
N ILE A 37 9.79 2.42 -3.81
CA ILE A 37 10.08 3.52 -2.88
C ILE A 37 10.90 3.12 -1.65
N GLY A 38 11.38 1.89 -1.58
CA GLY A 38 12.13 1.39 -0.41
C GLY A 38 11.25 0.85 0.73
N LYS A 39 9.95 0.67 0.52
CA LYS A 39 8.99 0.16 1.52
C LYS A 39 9.51 -1.09 2.26
N THR A 40 9.86 -2.13 1.51
CA THR A 40 10.29 -3.42 2.10
C THR A 40 11.57 -3.26 2.93
N HIS A 41 12.53 -2.51 2.41
CA HIS A 41 13.78 -2.23 3.13
C HIS A 41 13.51 -1.49 4.45
N TRP A 42 12.67 -0.45 4.42
CA TRP A 42 12.29 0.27 5.63
C TRP A 42 11.55 -0.63 6.62
N MET A 43 10.55 -1.39 6.17
CA MET A 43 9.80 -2.31 7.04
C MET A 43 10.68 -3.38 7.67
N ASP A 44 11.65 -3.92 6.92
CA ASP A 44 12.59 -4.91 7.45
C ASP A 44 13.51 -4.30 8.52
N SER A 45 13.91 -3.04 8.38
CA SER A 45 14.69 -2.32 9.38
C SER A 45 13.93 -2.07 10.68
N GLN A 46 12.59 -1.98 10.62
CA GLN A 46 11.71 -1.73 11.76
C GLN A 46 11.25 -3.01 12.48
N LYS A 47 11.58 -4.20 11.94
CA LYS A 47 11.18 -5.46 12.60
C LYS A 47 11.80 -5.53 13.99
N PRO A 48 10.98 -5.57 15.06
CA PRO A 48 11.50 -5.75 16.38
C PRO A 48 12.20 -7.12 16.49
N LYS A 49 13.26 -7.20 17.27
CA LYS A 49 13.97 -8.47 17.52
C LYS A 49 13.06 -9.55 18.10
N LYS A 50 12.02 -9.16 18.83
CA LYS A 50 10.93 -10.01 19.33
C LYS A 50 9.63 -9.20 19.34
N GLY A 51 8.55 -9.74 18.79
CA GLY A 51 7.22 -9.16 18.91
C GLY A 51 6.59 -8.70 17.60
N LYS A 52 5.58 -7.87 17.74
CA LYS A 52 4.76 -7.36 16.63
C LYS A 52 5.41 -6.16 15.96
N VAL A 53 5.12 -5.98 14.68
CA VAL A 53 5.49 -4.78 13.91
C VAL A 53 4.32 -3.80 13.87
N ASP A 54 4.63 -2.51 13.71
CA ASP A 54 3.60 -1.46 13.73
C ASP A 54 2.97 -1.19 12.37
N TRP A 55 3.72 -1.37 11.30
CA TRP A 55 3.26 -1.08 9.92
C TRP A 55 3.12 -2.35 9.11
N LEU A 56 2.03 -2.43 8.36
CA LEU A 56 1.63 -3.58 7.55
C LEU A 56 1.91 -3.30 6.07
N ASP A 57 2.43 -4.30 5.38
CA ASP A 57 2.52 -4.29 3.93
C ASP A 57 1.12 -4.47 3.32
N GLN A 58 0.68 -3.48 2.55
CA GLN A 58 -0.63 -3.49 1.91
C GLN A 58 -0.80 -4.70 0.99
N ASP A 59 0.23 -5.07 0.23
CA ASP A 59 0.17 -6.19 -0.70
C ASP A 59 -0.01 -7.51 0.04
N GLU A 60 0.75 -7.72 1.13
CA GLU A 60 0.62 -8.90 1.98
C GLU A 60 -0.80 -9.03 2.55
N TYR A 61 -1.35 -7.93 3.03
CA TYR A 61 -2.69 -7.90 3.57
C TYR A 61 -3.75 -8.21 2.50
N LEU A 62 -3.69 -7.52 1.37
CA LEU A 62 -4.67 -7.66 0.30
C LEU A 62 -4.65 -9.06 -0.33
N LEU A 63 -3.48 -9.70 -0.40
CA LEU A 63 -3.35 -11.10 -0.81
C LEU A 63 -4.01 -12.04 0.20
N LYS A 64 -3.79 -11.83 1.49
CA LYS A 64 -4.38 -12.67 2.55
C LYS A 64 -5.90 -12.64 2.55
N ILE A 65 -6.50 -11.48 2.32
CA ILE A 65 -7.97 -11.35 2.25
C ILE A 65 -8.54 -11.73 0.87
N GLY A 66 -7.70 -12.11 -0.08
CA GLY A 66 -8.14 -12.44 -1.44
C GLY A 66 -8.63 -11.23 -2.26
N ALA A 67 -8.30 -10.00 -1.85
CA ALA A 67 -8.68 -8.79 -2.57
C ALA A 67 -7.90 -8.64 -3.87
N ILE A 68 -6.64 -9.05 -3.89
CA ILE A 68 -5.79 -9.07 -5.08
C ILE A 68 -5.34 -10.49 -5.41
N ASN A 69 -5.12 -10.73 -6.71
CA ASN A 69 -4.63 -12.00 -7.22
C ASN A 69 -3.39 -11.73 -8.10
N TRP A 70 -2.27 -12.36 -7.77
CA TRP A 70 -1.03 -12.22 -8.53
C TRP A 70 -1.14 -12.63 -10.00
N ASP A 71 -1.98 -13.60 -10.34
CA ASP A 71 -2.13 -14.05 -11.73
C ASP A 71 -2.76 -12.97 -12.61
N VAL A 72 -3.67 -12.18 -12.07
CA VAL A 72 -4.23 -11.01 -12.76
C VAL A 72 -3.19 -9.91 -12.92
N TRP A 73 -2.29 -9.75 -11.95
CA TRP A 73 -1.19 -8.77 -12.03
C TRP A 73 -0.09 -9.17 -13.00
N LYS A 74 0.23 -10.47 -13.08
CA LYS A 74 1.24 -10.98 -14.02
C LYS A 74 0.81 -10.85 -15.48
N ASN A 75 -0.49 -10.97 -15.73
CA ASN A 75 -1.09 -10.88 -17.05
C ASN A 75 -2.14 -9.77 -17.11
N PRO A 76 -1.75 -8.49 -16.88
CA PRO A 76 -2.72 -7.41 -16.87
C PRO A 76 -3.31 -7.26 -18.26
N ARG A 77 -4.61 -7.46 -18.39
CA ARG A 77 -5.38 -6.94 -19.52
C ARG A 77 -5.84 -5.54 -19.11
N PRO A 78 -5.16 -4.47 -19.56
CA PRO A 78 -5.59 -3.11 -19.29
C PRO A 78 -7.05 -2.99 -19.73
N ASN A 79 -7.88 -2.36 -18.90
CA ASN A 79 -9.33 -2.20 -19.13
C ASN A 79 -10.18 -3.46 -18.95
N SER A 80 -9.66 -4.58 -18.45
CA SER A 80 -10.53 -5.69 -18.06
C SER A 80 -11.31 -5.33 -16.80
N THR A 81 -12.59 -5.71 -16.75
CA THR A 81 -13.43 -5.54 -15.56
C THR A 81 -12.79 -6.13 -14.32
N ASN A 82 -12.08 -7.26 -14.46
CA ASN A 82 -11.39 -7.93 -13.36
C ASN A 82 -10.23 -7.08 -12.80
N TYR A 83 -9.50 -6.36 -13.63
CA TYR A 83 -8.40 -5.50 -13.20
C TYR A 83 -8.91 -4.32 -12.38
N LYS A 84 -9.93 -3.63 -12.89
CA LYS A 84 -10.57 -2.52 -12.16
C LYS A 84 -11.19 -3.00 -10.84
N LEU A 85 -11.83 -4.16 -10.85
CA LEU A 85 -12.44 -4.75 -9.66
C LEU A 85 -11.40 -5.05 -8.57
N GLN A 86 -10.20 -5.50 -8.91
CA GLN A 86 -9.14 -5.72 -7.93
C GLN A 86 -8.69 -4.42 -7.26
N TYR A 87 -8.55 -3.32 -8.01
CA TYR A 87 -8.23 -2.03 -7.40
C TYR A 87 -9.36 -1.52 -6.49
N MET A 88 -10.63 -1.74 -6.87
CA MET A 88 -11.76 -1.41 -5.99
C MET A 88 -11.73 -2.23 -4.69
N ARG A 89 -11.40 -3.50 -4.78
CA ARG A 89 -11.22 -4.39 -3.61
C ARG A 89 -10.03 -3.94 -2.76
N ALA A 90 -8.94 -3.52 -3.39
CA ALA A 90 -7.78 -2.98 -2.70
C ALA A 90 -8.14 -1.73 -1.89
N ASP A 91 -8.86 -0.79 -2.50
CA ASP A 91 -9.34 0.42 -1.81
C ASP A 91 -10.22 0.07 -0.61
N TYR A 92 -11.18 -0.82 -0.79
CA TYR A 92 -12.08 -1.22 0.28
C TYR A 92 -11.36 -1.96 1.42
N GLY A 93 -10.54 -2.96 1.09
CA GLY A 93 -9.77 -3.73 2.07
C GLY A 93 -8.81 -2.83 2.86
N THR A 94 -8.15 -1.89 2.19
CA THR A 94 -7.26 -0.92 2.81
C THR A 94 -8.02 0.00 3.76
N THR A 95 -9.17 0.51 3.33
CA THR A 95 -10.04 1.37 4.15
C THR A 95 -10.52 0.64 5.40
N LEU A 96 -10.92 -0.63 5.25
CA LEU A 96 -11.34 -1.46 6.37
C LEU A 96 -10.22 -1.68 7.37
N ALA A 97 -9.03 -2.08 6.90
CA ALA A 97 -7.87 -2.29 7.77
C ALA A 97 -7.50 -1.00 8.54
N LYS A 98 -7.53 0.16 7.85
CA LYS A 98 -7.35 1.46 8.49
C LYS A 98 -8.40 1.70 9.60
N SER A 99 -9.67 1.41 9.34
CA SER A 99 -10.76 1.58 10.31
C SER A 99 -10.60 0.70 11.55
N LEU A 100 -9.94 -0.43 11.40
CA LEU A 100 -9.61 -1.37 12.48
C LEU A 100 -8.33 -1.00 13.25
N GLY A 101 -7.68 0.12 12.89
CA GLY A 101 -6.49 0.60 13.58
C GLY A 101 -5.17 0.05 13.04
N TYR A 102 -5.16 -0.58 11.87
CA TYR A 102 -3.92 -0.97 11.21
C TYR A 102 -3.29 0.21 10.46
N ARG A 103 -1.97 0.23 10.43
CA ARG A 103 -1.16 1.19 9.68
C ARG A 103 -0.53 0.48 8.50
N MET A 104 -0.71 1.02 7.30
CA MET A 104 -0.33 0.36 6.05
C MET A 104 0.52 1.23 5.15
N ILE A 105 1.43 0.58 4.44
CA ILE A 105 2.23 1.18 3.37
C ILE A 105 2.03 0.36 2.11
N GLY A 106 1.70 1.00 0.98
CA GLY A 106 1.47 0.30 -0.27
C GLY A 106 1.47 1.16 -1.51
N SER A 107 1.05 0.53 -2.61
CA SER A 107 0.97 1.15 -3.93
C SER A 107 -0.30 0.80 -4.69
N ASN A 108 -1.23 0.07 -4.06
CA ASN A 108 -2.47 -0.38 -4.68
C ASN A 108 -3.63 0.54 -4.29
N PHE A 109 -4.13 1.28 -5.26
CA PHE A 109 -5.25 2.20 -5.09
C PHE A 109 -5.95 2.48 -6.42
N LEU A 110 -7.21 2.86 -6.33
CA LEU A 110 -7.99 3.41 -7.44
C LEU A 110 -8.47 4.83 -7.09
N ASN A 111 -9.24 4.96 -6.01
CA ASN A 111 -9.79 6.22 -5.52
C ASN A 111 -9.42 6.51 -4.06
N LEU A 112 -8.62 5.65 -3.45
CA LEU A 112 -8.20 5.80 -2.07
C LEU A 112 -7.40 7.09 -1.87
N VAL A 113 -7.80 7.90 -0.89
CA VAL A 113 -7.05 9.07 -0.45
C VAL A 113 -6.22 8.66 0.77
N PRO A 114 -4.89 8.63 0.69
CA PRO A 114 -4.03 8.25 1.80
C PRO A 114 -3.85 9.38 2.82
N ASP A 115 -3.26 9.05 3.96
CA ASP A 115 -2.88 10.04 4.99
C ASP A 115 -1.54 10.72 4.68
N ALA A 116 -0.69 10.06 3.91
CA ALA A 116 0.56 10.60 3.38
C ALA A 116 0.94 9.90 2.07
N ILE A 117 1.71 10.59 1.25
CA ILE A 117 2.26 10.07 0.00
C ILE A 117 3.77 10.12 0.05
N VAL A 118 4.42 9.08 -0.47
CA VAL A 118 5.88 9.03 -0.64
C VAL A 118 6.23 9.09 -2.10
N ILE A 119 6.97 10.13 -2.47
CA ILE A 119 7.59 10.29 -3.81
C ILE A 119 9.06 10.55 -3.58
N ILE A 120 9.87 9.53 -3.79
CA ILE A 120 11.33 9.64 -3.59
C ILE A 120 11.97 10.41 -4.74
N PRO A 121 13.16 11.02 -4.52
CA PRO A 121 13.93 11.68 -5.57
C PRO A 121 14.16 10.75 -6.77
N GLU A 122 14.13 11.31 -7.97
CA GLU A 122 14.15 10.54 -9.22
C GLU A 122 15.42 9.69 -9.39
N ASP A 123 16.57 10.23 -9.03
CA ASP A 123 17.86 9.54 -9.06
C ASP A 123 17.85 8.29 -8.16
N LEU A 124 17.35 8.43 -6.94
CA LEU A 124 17.19 7.32 -6.00
C LEU A 124 16.17 6.30 -6.50
N HIS A 125 15.08 6.78 -7.09
CA HIS A 125 14.05 5.90 -7.67
C HIS A 125 14.61 5.08 -8.83
N GLN A 126 15.42 5.68 -9.70
CA GLN A 126 16.11 4.99 -10.79
C GLN A 126 17.07 3.90 -10.26
N ILE A 127 17.82 4.19 -9.19
CA ILE A 127 18.68 3.21 -8.52
C ILE A 127 17.86 2.01 -8.01
N TYR A 128 16.76 2.26 -7.34
CA TYR A 128 15.91 1.17 -6.80
C TYR A 128 15.23 0.35 -7.90
N MET A 129 14.83 1.00 -8.98
CA MET A 129 14.28 0.31 -10.15
C MET A 129 15.34 -0.51 -10.89
N GLY A 130 16.55 0.02 -11.05
CA GLY A 130 17.68 -0.68 -11.67
C GLY A 130 18.04 -1.97 -10.95
N LYS A 131 18.06 -1.95 -9.63
CA LYS A 131 18.27 -3.16 -8.80
C LYS A 131 17.22 -4.26 -9.04
N ARG A 132 16.03 -3.90 -9.50
CA ARG A 132 14.94 -4.85 -9.79
C ARG A 132 14.92 -5.31 -11.25
N ASN A 133 15.82 -4.83 -12.10
CA ASN A 133 15.92 -5.16 -13.54
C ASN A 133 14.56 -5.12 -14.26
N LYS A 134 13.84 -4.00 -14.13
CA LYS A 134 12.46 -3.87 -14.61
C LYS A 134 12.38 -3.35 -16.05
N SER A 135 11.39 -3.83 -16.81
CA SER A 135 11.13 -3.45 -18.20
C SER A 135 10.77 -1.96 -18.34
N LYS A 136 10.88 -1.42 -19.57
CA LYS A 136 10.42 -0.08 -19.91
C LYS A 136 8.94 0.12 -19.52
N LYS A 137 8.08 -0.85 -19.87
CA LYS A 137 6.65 -0.81 -19.54
C LYS A 137 6.40 -0.64 -18.03
N PHE A 138 7.22 -1.28 -17.21
CA PHE A 138 7.14 -1.14 -15.77
C PHE A 138 7.52 0.27 -15.32
N ARG A 139 8.58 0.85 -15.88
CA ARG A 139 9.01 2.23 -15.58
C ARG A 139 7.96 3.26 -16.00
N ASP A 140 7.37 3.09 -17.18
CA ASP A 140 6.29 3.96 -17.67
C ASP A 140 5.07 3.91 -16.75
N ASN A 141 4.73 2.73 -16.24
CA ASN A 141 3.65 2.56 -15.26
C ASN A 141 3.94 3.27 -13.94
N ILE A 142 5.18 3.23 -13.46
CA ILE A 142 5.60 3.96 -12.25
C ILE A 142 5.42 5.46 -12.44
N GLY A 143 5.84 6.02 -13.58
CA GLY A 143 5.66 7.44 -13.90
C GLY A 143 4.18 7.84 -13.86
N ARG A 144 3.30 7.01 -14.42
CA ARG A 144 1.85 7.23 -14.39
C ARG A 144 1.32 7.22 -12.96
N VAL A 145 1.71 6.25 -12.14
CA VAL A 145 1.29 6.15 -10.73
C VAL A 145 1.78 7.35 -9.93
N LYS A 146 3.03 7.80 -10.16
CA LYS A 146 3.57 9.01 -9.53
C LYS A 146 2.71 10.23 -9.84
N ASN A 147 2.39 10.46 -11.12
CA ASN A 147 1.53 11.57 -11.53
C ASN A 147 0.14 11.50 -10.89
N MET A 148 -0.47 10.31 -10.81
CA MET A 148 -1.76 10.12 -10.14
C MET A 148 -1.67 10.50 -8.66
N LEU A 149 -0.62 10.09 -7.95
CA LEU A 149 -0.41 10.42 -6.55
C LEU A 149 -0.18 11.92 -6.34
N GLU A 150 0.53 12.59 -7.24
CA GLU A 150 0.72 14.05 -7.19
C GLU A 150 -0.62 14.80 -7.36
N ILE A 151 -1.48 14.31 -8.25
CA ILE A 151 -2.85 14.87 -8.42
C ILE A 151 -3.68 14.65 -7.16
N ILE A 152 -3.64 13.47 -6.56
CA ILE A 152 -4.33 13.17 -5.31
C ILE A 152 -3.82 14.07 -4.19
N ALA A 153 -2.50 14.23 -4.08
CA ALA A 153 -1.88 15.10 -3.09
C ALA A 153 -2.39 16.54 -3.19
N LYS A 154 -2.39 17.09 -4.40
CA LYS A 154 -2.86 18.46 -4.67
C LYS A 154 -4.33 18.64 -4.38
N ASN A 155 -5.19 17.75 -4.88
CA ASN A 155 -6.64 17.88 -4.79
C ASN A 155 -7.16 17.67 -3.36
N ASN A 156 -6.50 16.82 -2.58
CA ASN A 156 -6.92 16.44 -1.24
C ASN A 156 -6.03 17.02 -0.13
N LYS A 157 -5.05 17.85 -0.46
CA LYS A 157 -4.07 18.43 0.49
C LYS A 157 -3.34 17.35 1.31
N VAL A 158 -3.03 16.22 0.67
CA VAL A 158 -2.28 15.14 1.31
C VAL A 158 -0.79 15.50 1.30
N PRO A 159 -0.09 15.41 2.45
CA PRO A 159 1.33 15.71 2.51
C PRO A 159 2.16 14.68 1.72
N VAL A 160 3.21 15.17 1.06
CA VAL A 160 4.14 14.37 0.26
C VAL A 160 5.51 14.40 0.92
N PHE A 161 6.16 13.24 1.00
CA PHE A 161 7.46 13.05 1.63
C PHE A 161 8.46 12.38 0.69
N PRO A 162 9.77 12.68 0.81
CA PRO A 162 10.80 12.07 -0.02
C PRO A 162 11.24 10.67 0.46
N SER A 163 10.68 10.19 1.59
CA SER A 163 11.01 8.88 2.13
C SER A 163 9.85 8.30 2.94
N VAL A 164 9.85 6.97 3.07
CA VAL A 164 8.89 6.26 3.95
C VAL A 164 9.08 6.67 5.40
N GLU A 165 10.33 6.81 5.85
CA GLU A 165 10.65 7.20 7.23
C GLU A 165 10.07 8.56 7.59
N GLU A 166 10.21 9.56 6.73
CA GLU A 166 9.67 10.90 6.99
C GLU A 166 8.15 10.91 7.04
N ALA A 167 7.50 10.16 6.14
CA ALA A 167 6.04 10.02 6.15
C ALA A 167 5.54 9.37 7.43
N VAL A 168 6.19 8.30 7.89
CA VAL A 168 5.87 7.61 9.14
C VAL A 168 6.05 8.54 10.33
N ASN A 169 7.20 9.18 10.42
CA ASN A 169 7.53 10.11 11.53
C ASN A 169 6.52 11.27 11.63
N PHE A 170 6.06 11.77 10.47
CA PHE A 170 5.02 12.80 10.44
C PHE A 170 3.69 12.30 10.99
N LEU A 171 3.24 11.11 10.57
CA LEU A 171 1.96 10.55 11.03
C LEU A 171 2.00 10.15 12.50
N GLU A 172 3.13 9.66 12.99
CA GLU A 172 3.28 9.26 14.40
C GLU A 172 3.33 10.44 15.37
N LYS A 173 3.79 11.60 14.92
CA LYS A 173 3.75 12.84 15.70
C LYS A 173 2.37 13.46 15.83
N LYS A 174 1.41 13.06 14.99
CA LYS A 174 -0.01 13.50 15.03
C LYS A 174 -0.84 12.79 16.11
N LYS A 175 -0.23 12.38 17.19
CA LYS A 175 -0.92 11.76 18.35
C LYS A 175 -1.83 12.72 19.06
#